data_4b4649690298ac004412c211b58335ef
#
_entry.id   4b4649690298ac004412c211b58335ef
#
_cell.length_a   1.000
_cell.length_b   1.000
_cell.length_c   1.000
_cell.angle_alpha   90.00
_cell.angle_beta   90.00
_cell.angle_gamma   90.00
#
_symmetry.space_group_name_H-M   'P 1'
#
loop_
_entity.id
_entity.type
_entity.pdbx_description
1 polymer ?
#
loop_
_entity_poly.entity_id
_entity_poly.type
_entity_poly.pdbx_seq_one_letter_code
_entity_poly.pdbx_strand_id
1 'polypeptide(L)'
;EMMDTQEVIILDVREQDEYDSGHIPGAVLLPVGTIDEETAAEVIPEKDSTVLVYCRSGNRSKTASSALAELGYTNIYEFGGINTWPYETES
;
A
#
# COMPACT_ATOMS: atom_id res chain seq x y z
N GLU A 1 -12.94 -9.88 9.41
CA GLU A 1 -11.77 -9.05 9.21
C GLU A 1 -11.61 -8.67 7.76
N MET A 2 -11.22 -7.43 7.49
CA MET A 2 -11.18 -6.90 6.11
C MET A 2 -10.30 -7.73 5.18
N MET A 3 -9.17 -8.21 5.67
CA MET A 3 -8.22 -8.93 4.84
C MET A 3 -8.68 -10.34 4.48
N ASP A 4 -9.68 -10.84 5.15
CA ASP A 4 -10.14 -12.23 4.95
C ASP A 4 -11.39 -12.33 4.11
N THR A 5 -12.21 -11.30 4.07
CA THR A 5 -13.57 -11.43 3.54
C THR A 5 -13.83 -10.64 2.28
N GLN A 6 -12.90 -9.80 1.85
CA GLN A 6 -13.09 -8.94 0.69
C GLN A 6 -11.82 -8.85 -0.10
N GLU A 7 -11.94 -8.40 -1.35
CA GLU A 7 -10.76 -8.09 -2.14
C GLU A 7 -10.13 -6.83 -1.59
N VAL A 8 -9.03 -7.01 -0.89
CA VAL A 8 -8.28 -5.92 -0.30
C VAL A 8 -6.88 -5.94 -0.91
N ILE A 9 -6.43 -4.78 -1.34
CA ILE A 9 -5.09 -4.62 -1.89
C ILE A 9 -4.23 -3.97 -0.82
N ILE A 10 -3.12 -4.60 -0.47
CA ILE A 10 -2.17 -4.05 0.49
C ILE A 10 -0.99 -3.51 -0.29
N LEU A 11 -0.72 -2.22 -0.14
CA LEU A 11 0.38 -1.56 -0.86
C LEU A 11 1.52 -1.23 0.08
N ASP A 12 2.71 -1.69 -0.29
CA ASP A 12 3.95 -1.30 0.35
C ASP A 12 4.57 -0.20 -0.51
N VAL A 13 4.62 1.02 0.01
CA VAL A 13 5.10 2.17 -0.75
C VAL A 13 6.55 2.53 -0.41
N ARG A 14 7.26 1.57 0.17
CA ARG A 14 8.70 1.70 0.44
C ARG A 14 9.50 1.40 -0.82
N GLU A 15 10.83 1.35 -0.69
CA GLU A 15 11.69 1.01 -1.82
C GLU A 15 11.82 -0.50 -1.98
N GLN A 16 12.33 -0.93 -3.12
CA GLN A 16 12.46 -2.35 -3.43
C GLN A 16 13.30 -3.10 -2.41
N ASP A 17 14.41 -2.53 -1.98
CA ASP A 17 15.28 -3.19 -1.01
C ASP A 17 14.61 -3.33 0.35
N GLU A 18 13.77 -2.38 0.73
CA GLU A 18 13.01 -2.49 1.96
C GLU A 18 11.96 -3.59 1.87
N TYR A 19 11.29 -3.65 0.72
CA TYR A 19 10.29 -4.70 0.47
C TYR A 19 10.92 -6.08 0.53
N ASP A 20 12.09 -6.22 -0.08
CA ASP A 20 12.80 -7.49 -0.12
C ASP A 20 13.27 -7.94 1.26
N SER A 21 13.55 -7.01 2.16
CA SER A 21 14.02 -7.36 3.50
C SER A 21 12.89 -7.78 4.44
N GLY A 22 11.65 -7.53 4.05
CA GLY A 22 10.48 -7.97 4.82
C GLY A 22 9.28 -7.08 4.55
N HIS A 23 8.13 -7.69 4.28
CA HIS A 23 6.91 -6.96 3.99
C HIS A 23 5.71 -7.74 4.54
N ILE A 24 4.58 -7.06 4.65
CA ILE A 24 3.35 -7.70 5.12
C ILE A 24 2.92 -8.75 4.09
N PRO A 25 2.57 -9.97 4.52
CA PRO A 25 2.18 -11.03 3.59
C PRO A 25 1.06 -10.57 2.65
N GLY A 26 1.27 -10.79 1.37
CA GLY A 26 0.31 -10.39 0.34
C GLY A 26 0.46 -8.97 -0.14
N ALA A 27 1.37 -8.19 0.42
CA ALA A 27 1.55 -6.80 0.01
C ALA A 27 2.18 -6.72 -1.39
N VAL A 28 1.75 -5.72 -2.14
CA VAL A 28 2.29 -5.43 -3.47
C VAL A 28 3.14 -4.18 -3.36
N LEU A 29 4.31 -4.22 -3.97
CA LEU A 29 5.23 -3.09 -3.92
C LEU A 29 4.83 -2.03 -4.95
N LEU A 30 4.69 -0.79 -4.48
CA LEU A 30 4.50 0.37 -5.34
C LEU A 30 5.19 1.56 -4.68
N PRO A 31 6.48 1.77 -4.93
CA PRO A 31 7.22 2.84 -4.25
C PRO A 31 6.58 4.21 -4.46
N VAL A 32 6.57 5.01 -3.40
CA VAL A 32 5.85 6.27 -3.39
C VAL A 32 6.29 7.21 -4.52
N GLY A 33 7.55 7.18 -4.88
CA GLY A 33 8.08 8.02 -5.95
C GLY A 33 7.68 7.60 -7.36
N THR A 34 7.07 6.43 -7.50
CA THR A 34 6.67 5.91 -8.81
C THR A 34 5.15 5.91 -9.00
N ILE A 35 4.39 6.43 -8.02
CA ILE A 35 2.93 6.41 -8.12
C ILE A 35 2.46 7.42 -9.15
N ASP A 36 1.78 6.92 -10.19
CA ASP A 36 1.10 7.75 -11.17
C ASP A 36 -0.13 6.97 -11.65
N GLU A 37 -0.86 7.56 -12.59
CA GLU A 37 -2.10 6.95 -13.07
C GLU A 37 -1.85 5.57 -13.66
N GLU A 38 -0.75 5.41 -14.39
CA GLU A 38 -0.45 4.15 -15.05
C GLU A 38 -0.03 3.06 -14.07
N THR A 39 0.92 3.36 -13.16
CA THR A 39 1.39 2.37 -12.19
C THR A 39 0.30 1.99 -11.21
N ALA A 40 -0.50 2.96 -10.79
CA ALA A 40 -1.60 2.69 -9.88
C ALA A 40 -2.63 1.79 -10.55
N ALA A 41 -2.93 2.02 -11.82
CA ALA A 41 -3.91 1.20 -12.53
C ALA A 41 -3.45 -0.25 -12.70
N GLU A 42 -2.14 -0.47 -12.76
CA GLU A 42 -1.60 -1.82 -12.88
C GLU A 42 -1.82 -2.64 -11.62
N VAL A 43 -1.69 -2.02 -10.46
CA VAL A 43 -1.86 -2.73 -9.19
C VAL A 43 -3.25 -2.56 -8.59
N ILE A 44 -3.95 -1.47 -8.92
CA ILE A 44 -5.30 -1.21 -8.44
C ILE A 44 -6.16 -0.84 -9.65
N PRO A 45 -6.66 -1.85 -10.38
CA PRO A 45 -7.40 -1.56 -11.62
C PRO A 45 -8.75 -0.89 -11.39
N GLU A 46 -9.32 -1.00 -10.20
CA GLU A 46 -10.63 -0.43 -9.90
C GLU A 46 -10.53 0.67 -8.86
N LYS A 47 -11.15 1.80 -9.13
CA LYS A 47 -11.05 2.98 -8.28
C LYS A 47 -11.75 2.83 -6.94
N ASP A 48 -12.67 1.89 -6.83
CA ASP A 48 -13.41 1.66 -5.59
C ASP A 48 -12.88 0.47 -4.79
N SER A 49 -11.78 -0.14 -5.21
CA SER A 49 -11.15 -1.22 -4.46
C SER A 49 -10.70 -0.70 -3.10
N THR A 50 -10.80 -1.56 -2.09
CA THR A 50 -10.26 -1.24 -0.76
C THR A 50 -8.75 -1.41 -0.79
N VAL A 51 -8.03 -0.35 -0.47
CA VAL A 51 -6.57 -0.35 -0.51
C VAL A 51 -6.01 0.04 0.84
N LEU A 52 -5.15 -0.80 1.38
CA LEU A 52 -4.43 -0.52 2.62
C LEU A 52 -3.00 -0.15 2.25
N VAL A 53 -2.56 1.02 2.71
CA VAL A 53 -1.26 1.58 2.32
C VAL A 53 -0.38 1.69 3.55
N TYR A 54 0.85 1.25 3.44
CA TYR A 54 1.80 1.40 4.54
C TYR A 54 3.21 1.68 4.00
N CYS A 55 4.05 2.20 4.90
CA CYS A 55 5.47 2.35 4.63
C CYS A 55 6.23 1.92 5.89
N ARG A 56 7.43 2.43 6.11
CA ARG A 56 8.19 2.05 7.28
C ARG A 56 7.69 2.74 8.54
N SER A 57 7.43 4.05 8.47
CA SER A 57 7.08 4.86 9.63
C SER A 57 5.78 5.64 9.48
N GLY A 58 5.15 5.59 8.32
CA GLY A 58 3.91 6.28 8.06
C GLY A 58 4.02 7.54 7.22
N ASN A 59 5.22 8.11 7.06
CA ASN A 59 5.37 9.35 6.30
C ASN A 59 5.12 9.16 4.81
N ARG A 60 5.75 8.15 4.22
CA ARG A 60 5.59 7.87 2.79
C ARG A 60 4.18 7.38 2.48
N SER A 61 3.57 6.65 3.40
CA SER A 61 2.21 6.15 3.17
C SER A 61 1.20 7.27 3.14
N LYS A 62 1.41 8.33 3.90
CA LYS A 62 0.52 9.50 3.85
C LYS A 62 0.63 10.20 2.50
N THR A 63 1.84 10.37 1.99
CA THR A 63 2.06 10.96 0.68
C THR A 63 1.44 10.09 -0.42
N ALA A 64 1.64 8.77 -0.33
CA ALA A 64 1.09 7.84 -1.29
C ALA A 64 -0.43 7.86 -1.29
N SER A 65 -1.03 7.89 -0.10
CA SER A 65 -2.49 7.92 0.01
C SER A 65 -3.07 9.18 -0.62
N SER A 66 -2.42 10.32 -0.41
CA SER A 66 -2.83 11.56 -1.06
C SER A 66 -2.75 11.47 -2.58
N ALA A 67 -1.65 10.90 -3.09
CA ALA A 67 -1.47 10.75 -4.53
C ALA A 67 -2.56 9.85 -5.12
N LEU A 68 -2.87 8.75 -4.44
CA LEU A 68 -3.92 7.84 -4.92
C LEU A 68 -5.28 8.48 -4.87
N ALA A 69 -5.57 9.25 -3.82
CA ALA A 69 -6.84 9.96 -3.73
C ALA A 69 -7.00 10.95 -4.87
N GLU A 70 -5.93 11.63 -5.25
CA GLU A 70 -5.96 12.57 -6.37
C GLU A 70 -6.20 11.89 -7.70
N LEU A 71 -5.83 10.61 -7.80
CA LEU A 71 -6.07 9.82 -9.01
C LEU A 71 -7.49 9.27 -9.07
N GLY A 72 -8.30 9.50 -8.03
CA GLY A 72 -9.70 9.10 -8.03
C GLY A 72 -10.03 7.86 -7.21
N TYR A 73 -9.07 7.29 -6.51
CA TYR A 73 -9.32 6.14 -5.65
C TYR A 73 -10.09 6.60 -4.41
N THR A 74 -11.16 5.91 -4.06
CA THR A 74 -12.09 6.37 -3.04
C THR A 74 -12.00 5.61 -1.72
N ASN A 75 -11.37 4.45 -1.70
CA ASN A 75 -11.29 3.60 -0.51
C ASN A 75 -9.85 3.34 -0.12
N ILE A 76 -9.11 4.41 0.12
CA ILE A 76 -7.70 4.32 0.51
C ILE A 76 -7.59 4.47 2.02
N TYR A 77 -6.95 3.51 2.66
CA TYR A 77 -6.73 3.51 4.10
C TYR A 77 -5.24 3.42 4.39
N GLU A 78 -4.72 4.40 5.07
CA GLU A 78 -3.32 4.44 5.45
C GLU A 78 -3.23 4.03 6.92
N PHE A 79 -2.48 2.98 7.24
CA PHE A 79 -2.40 2.49 8.61
C PHE A 79 -1.00 2.64 9.23
N GLY A 80 -0.17 3.47 8.66
CA GLY A 80 1.09 3.84 9.28
C GLY A 80 2.27 3.08 8.75
N GLY A 81 3.03 2.44 9.62
CA GLY A 81 4.28 1.83 9.25
C GLY A 81 4.37 0.36 9.63
N ILE A 82 5.22 -0.34 8.91
CA ILE A 82 5.45 -1.76 9.18
C ILE A 82 6.10 -1.97 10.54
N ASN A 83 6.81 -0.98 11.05
CA ASN A 83 7.47 -1.12 12.35
C ASN A 83 6.49 -1.12 13.53
N THR A 84 5.23 -0.77 13.28
CA THR A 84 4.17 -0.91 14.28
C THR A 84 3.24 -2.09 14.00
N TRP A 85 3.54 -2.85 12.93
CA TRP A 85 2.74 -4.00 12.53
C TRP A 85 3.00 -5.17 13.49
N PRO A 86 1.97 -5.66 14.20
CA PRO A 86 2.17 -6.69 15.22
C PRO A 86 2.23 -8.12 14.70
N TYR A 87 2.06 -8.30 13.40
CA TYR A 87 1.99 -9.63 12.81
C TYR A 87 3.24 -9.95 12.02
N GLU A 88 3.30 -11.16 11.45
CA GLU A 88 4.45 -11.59 10.69
C GLU A 88 4.64 -10.80 9.42
N THR A 89 5.89 -10.76 8.94
CA THR A 89 6.22 -10.26 7.62
C THR A 89 6.88 -11.39 6.84
N GLU A 90 6.98 -11.22 5.54
CA GLU A 90 7.69 -12.16 4.68
C GLU A 90 8.69 -11.42 3.81
N SER A 91 9.63 -12.15 3.23
CA SER A 91 10.63 -11.53 2.37
C SER A 91 10.94 -12.40 1.18
#